data_4d2efb6b669baff2b697ff3ced9500b9
#
_entry.id   4d2efb6b669baff2b697ff3ced9500b9
#
_cell.length_a   1.000
_cell.length_b   1.000
_cell.length_c   1.000
_cell.angle_alpha   90.00
_cell.angle_beta   90.00
_cell.angle_gamma   90.00
#
_symmetry.space_group_name_H-M   'P 1'
#
loop_
_entity.id
_entity.type
_entity.pdbx_description
1 polymer ?
#
loop_
_entity_poly.entity_id
_entity_poly.type
_entity_poly.pdbx_seq_one_letter_code
_entity_poly.pdbx_strand_id
1 'polypeptide(L)'
;KYKDVEDVLIRKKYINGAHGAACTSLLKKAVRYAIQDEPGKWDGQVWGFDYCKNEVNRAIRFRQQNPETKPLFPLIEREISKPDALGILWKAGIEVPAMYRLGYSNNNCIGCVKGGVGYWNKIRRDFPDRFRRMAELERIVGATCLKDEHGKIWLDELDPNRGENVVACELECSIICQIEFANIEDH
;
A
#
# COMPACT_ATOMS: atom_id res chain seq x y z
N LYS A 1 -2.22 15.39 -19.18
CA LYS A 1 -2.74 14.34 -18.27
C LYS A 1 -1.86 13.11 -18.42
N TYR A 2 -1.58 12.37 -17.35
CA TYR A 2 -0.83 11.11 -17.41
C TYR A 2 -1.78 9.97 -17.72
N LYS A 3 -1.30 9.01 -18.55
CA LYS A 3 -2.08 7.85 -18.96
C LYS A 3 -2.16 6.81 -17.84
N ASP A 4 -1.01 6.47 -17.26
CA ASP A 4 -0.85 5.44 -16.24
C ASP A 4 0.41 5.68 -15.39
N VAL A 5 0.77 4.70 -14.55
CA VAL A 5 1.95 4.76 -13.70
C VAL A 5 3.24 4.81 -14.52
N GLU A 6 3.34 4.04 -15.59
CA GLU A 6 4.54 3.96 -16.43
C GLU A 6 4.79 5.29 -17.15
N ASP A 7 3.75 5.91 -17.71
CA ASP A 7 3.83 7.24 -18.32
C ASP A 7 4.32 8.30 -17.31
N VAL A 8 3.87 8.22 -16.05
CA VAL A 8 4.37 9.11 -14.98
C VAL A 8 5.85 8.91 -14.75
N LEU A 9 6.30 7.65 -14.58
CA LEU A 9 7.69 7.34 -14.26
C LEU A 9 8.63 7.80 -15.39
N ILE A 10 8.28 7.48 -16.64
CA ILE A 10 9.08 7.85 -17.82
C ILE A 10 9.17 9.38 -17.99
N ARG A 11 8.02 10.06 -17.95
CA ARG A 11 8.00 11.52 -18.19
C ARG A 11 8.60 12.33 -17.05
N LYS A 12 8.52 11.82 -15.82
CA LYS A 12 9.12 12.48 -14.64
C LYS A 12 10.58 12.12 -14.44
N LYS A 13 11.07 11.06 -15.09
CA LYS A 13 12.42 10.50 -14.86
C LYS A 13 12.70 10.28 -13.38
N TYR A 14 11.68 9.82 -12.66
CA TYR A 14 11.70 9.66 -11.20
C TYR A 14 10.73 8.55 -10.77
N ILE A 15 11.18 7.67 -9.88
CA ILE A 15 10.38 6.55 -9.38
C ILE A 15 9.93 6.81 -7.95
N ASN A 16 10.86 6.81 -7.01
CA ASN A 16 10.57 6.94 -5.58
C ASN A 16 11.78 7.52 -4.84
N GLY A 17 11.56 8.22 -3.73
CA GLY A 17 12.62 8.80 -2.90
C GLY A 17 12.06 9.58 -1.72
N ALA A 18 12.85 10.52 -1.19
CA ALA A 18 12.51 11.33 -0.02
C ALA A 18 11.17 12.07 -0.15
N HIS A 19 10.83 12.51 -1.35
CA HIS A 19 9.54 13.17 -1.64
C HIS A 19 8.39 12.20 -1.94
N GLY A 20 8.60 10.89 -1.75
CA GLY A 20 7.64 9.83 -2.06
C GLY A 20 7.64 9.44 -3.54
N ALA A 21 6.65 8.66 -3.95
CA ALA A 21 6.52 8.15 -5.32
C ALA A 21 5.75 9.13 -6.21
N ALA A 22 6.26 9.40 -7.41
CA ALA A 22 5.63 10.30 -8.39
C ALA A 22 4.18 9.90 -8.72
N CYS A 23 3.92 8.60 -8.91
CA CYS A 23 2.56 8.08 -9.17
C CYS A 23 1.58 8.37 -8.02
N THR A 24 2.03 8.37 -6.76
CA THR A 24 1.18 8.73 -5.62
C THR A 24 0.75 10.19 -5.69
N SER A 25 1.68 11.09 -6.00
CA SER A 25 1.39 12.53 -6.06
C SER A 25 0.52 12.89 -7.27
N LEU A 26 0.80 12.32 -8.44
CA LEU A 26 0.22 12.75 -9.70
C LEU A 26 -1.05 12.00 -10.12
N LEU A 27 -1.23 10.75 -9.66
CA LEU A 27 -2.42 9.95 -10.01
C LEU A 27 -3.41 9.77 -8.85
N LYS A 28 -2.94 9.82 -7.59
CA LYS A 28 -3.81 9.62 -6.42
C LYS A 28 -4.10 10.95 -5.70
N LYS A 29 -3.06 11.66 -5.26
CA LYS A 29 -3.25 12.91 -4.51
C LYS A 29 -3.87 14.01 -5.35
N ALA A 30 -3.45 14.15 -6.63
CA ALA A 30 -4.02 15.15 -7.53
C ALA A 30 -5.53 14.98 -7.74
N VAL A 31 -6.00 13.74 -7.87
CA VAL A 31 -7.45 13.45 -7.97
C VAL A 31 -8.17 13.79 -6.67
N ARG A 32 -7.58 13.40 -5.51
CA ARG A 32 -8.15 13.76 -4.21
C ARG A 32 -8.28 15.27 -4.04
N TYR A 33 -7.23 16.04 -4.36
CA TYR A 33 -7.26 17.49 -4.23
C TYR A 33 -8.31 18.12 -5.15
N ALA A 34 -8.44 17.65 -6.39
CA ALA A 34 -9.48 18.14 -7.29
C ALA A 34 -10.90 17.93 -6.75
N ILE A 35 -11.16 16.80 -6.06
CA ILE A 35 -12.45 16.54 -5.40
C ILE A 35 -12.59 17.39 -4.12
N GLN A 36 -11.51 17.55 -3.36
CA GLN A 36 -11.49 18.31 -2.12
C GLN A 36 -11.77 19.77 -2.34
N ASP A 37 -11.31 20.34 -3.46
CA ASP A 37 -11.49 21.75 -3.82
C ASP A 37 -12.91 22.08 -4.36
N GLU A 38 -13.82 21.07 -4.49
CA GLU A 38 -15.20 21.29 -4.92
C GLU A 38 -16.06 21.77 -3.74
N PRO A 39 -16.50 23.04 -3.72
CA PRO A 39 -17.24 23.60 -2.59
C PRO A 39 -18.59 22.91 -2.36
N GLY A 40 -18.92 22.64 -1.09
CA GLY A 40 -20.26 22.17 -0.69
C GLY A 40 -20.62 20.74 -1.04
N LYS A 41 -19.68 19.92 -1.51
CA LYS A 41 -19.94 18.52 -1.86
C LYS A 41 -19.76 17.52 -0.70
N TRP A 42 -19.16 17.91 0.40
CA TRP A 42 -18.87 17.03 1.53
C TRP A 42 -18.68 17.81 2.84
N ASP A 43 -19.06 17.23 3.96
CA ASP A 43 -18.95 17.83 5.29
C ASP A 43 -17.65 17.46 6.02
N GLY A 44 -16.97 16.44 5.58
CA GLY A 44 -15.71 15.96 6.13
C GLY A 44 -15.16 14.77 5.34
N GLN A 45 -13.93 14.37 5.63
CA GLN A 45 -13.25 13.26 4.96
C GLN A 45 -13.02 12.10 5.94
N VAL A 46 -13.48 10.90 5.56
CA VAL A 46 -13.22 9.67 6.31
C VAL A 46 -11.93 9.03 5.82
N TRP A 47 -11.04 8.72 6.76
CA TRP A 47 -9.73 8.11 6.49
C TRP A 47 -9.62 6.74 7.13
N GLY A 48 -9.25 5.73 6.34
CA GLY A 48 -9.04 4.36 6.78
C GLY A 48 -7.66 4.13 7.40
N PHE A 49 -7.25 4.96 8.35
CA PHE A 49 -6.04 4.73 9.13
C PHE A 49 -6.38 3.77 10.26
N ASP A 50 -5.65 2.66 10.35
CA ASP A 50 -5.87 1.63 11.38
C ASP A 50 -5.29 2.05 12.74
N TYR A 51 -5.72 1.35 13.80
CA TYR A 51 -5.23 1.59 15.15
C TYR A 51 -3.86 0.93 15.36
N CYS A 52 -2.82 1.62 14.90
CA CYS A 52 -1.43 1.30 15.24
C CYS A 52 -0.65 2.60 15.47
N LYS A 53 0.44 2.51 16.22
CA LYS A 53 1.26 3.67 16.63
C LYS A 53 1.62 4.61 15.46
N ASN A 54 1.99 4.03 14.32
CA ASN A 54 2.41 4.81 13.15
C ASN A 54 1.24 5.56 12.50
N GLU A 55 0.08 4.90 12.34
CA GLU A 55 -1.09 5.51 11.73
C GLU A 55 -1.78 6.50 12.65
N VAL A 56 -1.80 6.27 13.98
CA VAL A 56 -2.25 7.26 14.97
C VAL A 56 -1.42 8.54 14.88
N ASN A 57 -0.10 8.43 14.89
CA ASN A 57 0.79 9.59 14.73
C ASN A 57 0.61 10.28 13.37
N ARG A 58 0.31 9.52 12.33
CA ARG A 58 0.01 10.04 11.00
C ARG A 58 -1.32 10.80 10.97
N ALA A 59 -2.35 10.28 11.64
CA ALA A 59 -3.66 10.91 11.77
C ALA A 59 -3.57 12.27 12.50
N ILE A 60 -2.81 12.33 13.60
CA ILE A 60 -2.57 13.57 14.34
C ILE A 60 -1.93 14.62 13.42
N ARG A 61 -0.84 14.27 12.75
CA ARG A 61 -0.17 15.18 11.80
C ARG A 61 -1.07 15.59 10.65
N PHE A 62 -1.87 14.64 10.11
CA PHE A 62 -2.79 14.93 9.03
C PHE A 62 -3.86 15.94 9.45
N ARG A 63 -4.47 15.76 10.62
CA ARG A 63 -5.46 16.70 11.17
C ARG A 63 -4.89 18.11 11.38
N GLN A 64 -3.65 18.19 11.83
CA GLN A 64 -2.96 19.47 12.00
C GLN A 64 -2.63 20.17 10.67
N GLN A 65 -2.27 19.41 9.65
CA GLN A 65 -1.87 19.94 8.35
C GLN A 65 -3.03 20.22 7.38
N ASN A 66 -4.21 19.62 7.62
CA ASN A 66 -5.37 19.71 6.75
C ASN A 66 -6.66 19.90 7.57
N PRO A 67 -6.75 20.91 8.45
CA PRO A 67 -7.91 21.10 9.33
C PRO A 67 -9.20 21.39 8.56
N GLU A 68 -9.07 22.01 7.37
CA GLU A 68 -10.19 22.34 6.48
C GLU A 68 -10.92 21.10 5.97
N THR A 69 -10.26 19.94 5.95
CA THR A 69 -10.85 18.67 5.47
C THR A 69 -11.72 17.99 6.53
N LYS A 70 -11.76 18.51 7.76
CA LYS A 70 -12.49 17.93 8.90
C LYS A 70 -12.31 16.41 8.96
N PRO A 71 -11.06 15.91 9.09
CA PRO A 71 -10.77 14.49 8.91
C PRO A 71 -11.31 13.65 10.07
N LEU A 72 -11.97 12.53 9.72
CA LEU A 72 -12.50 11.53 10.64
C LEU A 72 -11.67 10.24 10.51
N PHE A 73 -11.36 9.61 11.63
CA PHE A 73 -10.54 8.40 11.71
C PHE A 73 -11.28 7.29 12.49
N PRO A 74 -12.38 6.74 11.96
CA PRO A 74 -13.26 5.84 12.71
C PRO A 74 -12.61 4.55 13.18
N LEU A 75 -11.57 4.04 12.49
CA LEU A 75 -10.84 2.85 12.95
C LEU A 75 -9.97 3.19 14.17
N ILE A 76 -9.32 4.35 14.18
CA ILE A 76 -8.53 4.81 15.33
C ILE A 76 -9.45 5.10 16.52
N GLU A 77 -10.57 5.79 16.30
CA GLU A 77 -11.54 6.15 17.34
C GLU A 77 -12.18 4.91 18.01
N ARG A 78 -12.23 3.79 17.30
CA ARG A 78 -12.77 2.51 17.79
C ARG A 78 -11.69 1.48 18.13
N GLU A 79 -10.42 1.89 18.12
CA GLU A 79 -9.27 1.02 18.40
C GLU A 79 -9.18 -0.23 17.50
N ILE A 80 -9.67 -0.11 16.26
CA ILE A 80 -9.68 -1.20 15.28
C ILE A 80 -8.32 -1.27 14.57
N SER A 81 -7.59 -2.36 14.78
CA SER A 81 -6.35 -2.66 14.09
C SER A 81 -6.61 -3.17 12.66
N LYS A 82 -5.55 -3.34 11.85
CA LYS A 82 -5.69 -3.91 10.51
C LYS A 82 -6.23 -5.34 10.52
N PRO A 83 -5.75 -6.27 11.38
CA PRO A 83 -6.35 -7.60 11.51
C PRO A 83 -7.82 -7.55 11.87
N ASP A 84 -8.22 -6.71 12.84
CA ASP A 84 -9.63 -6.57 13.24
C ASP A 84 -10.50 -6.08 12.08
N ALA A 85 -10.01 -5.09 11.31
CA ALA A 85 -10.73 -4.58 10.14
C ALA A 85 -10.94 -5.66 9.08
N LEU A 86 -9.93 -6.51 8.84
CA LEU A 86 -10.05 -7.65 7.91
C LEU A 86 -11.01 -8.71 8.45
N GLY A 87 -11.00 -8.99 9.75
CA GLY A 87 -11.96 -9.88 10.42
C GLY A 87 -13.40 -9.37 10.32
N ILE A 88 -13.61 -8.05 10.48
CA ILE A 88 -14.93 -7.41 10.28
C ILE A 88 -15.43 -7.62 8.85
N LEU A 89 -14.58 -7.41 7.84
CA LEU A 89 -14.94 -7.63 6.43
C LEU A 89 -15.35 -9.09 6.19
N TRP A 90 -14.55 -10.03 6.71
CA TRP A 90 -14.83 -11.45 6.58
C TRP A 90 -16.17 -11.84 7.21
N LYS A 91 -16.43 -11.43 8.49
CA LYS A 91 -17.71 -11.67 9.17
C LYS A 91 -18.91 -11.04 8.46
N ALA A 92 -18.70 -9.95 7.75
CA ALA A 92 -19.73 -9.30 6.93
C ALA A 92 -19.95 -9.95 5.55
N GLY A 93 -19.27 -11.06 5.25
CA GLY A 93 -19.31 -11.71 3.93
C GLY A 93 -18.68 -10.87 2.81
N ILE A 94 -17.87 -9.89 3.16
CA ILE A 94 -17.20 -9.02 2.19
C ILE A 94 -15.85 -9.63 1.84
N GLU A 95 -15.62 -9.84 0.55
CA GLU A 95 -14.38 -10.44 0.05
C GLU A 95 -13.15 -9.59 0.42
N VAL A 96 -12.17 -10.20 1.07
CA VAL A 96 -10.90 -9.55 1.42
C VAL A 96 -10.12 -9.24 0.14
N PRO A 97 -9.50 -8.05 0.01
CA PRO A 97 -8.75 -7.65 -1.18
C PRO A 97 -7.69 -8.66 -1.62
N ALA A 98 -7.58 -8.85 -2.96
CA ALA A 98 -6.78 -9.92 -3.56
C ALA A 98 -5.32 -9.97 -3.09
N MET A 99 -4.67 -8.83 -2.86
CA MET A 99 -3.26 -8.82 -2.42
C MET A 99 -3.09 -9.45 -1.03
N TYR A 100 -4.05 -9.27 -0.12
CA TYR A 100 -4.01 -9.96 1.18
C TYR A 100 -4.19 -11.48 1.03
N ARG A 101 -5.12 -11.92 0.17
CA ARG A 101 -5.31 -13.35 -0.14
C ARG A 101 -4.09 -14.02 -0.78
N LEU A 102 -3.25 -13.23 -1.46
CA LEU A 102 -1.98 -13.68 -2.01
C LEU A 102 -0.81 -13.57 -1.02
N GLY A 103 -1.09 -13.29 0.26
CA GLY A 103 -0.08 -13.20 1.31
C GLY A 103 0.81 -11.95 1.22
N TYR A 104 0.29 -10.83 0.75
CA TYR A 104 0.96 -9.53 0.85
C TYR A 104 0.49 -8.75 2.06
N SER A 105 1.41 -8.11 2.76
CA SER A 105 1.12 -7.32 3.96
C SER A 105 0.28 -6.06 3.70
N ASN A 106 0.13 -5.65 2.45
CA ASN A 106 -0.63 -4.47 2.06
C ASN A 106 -1.33 -4.66 0.71
N ASN A 107 -2.54 -4.12 0.58
CA ASN A 107 -3.27 -4.09 -0.69
C ASN A 107 -2.76 -2.98 -1.62
N ASN A 108 -1.49 -3.08 -2.00
CA ASN A 108 -0.85 -2.17 -2.94
C ASN A 108 -1.07 -2.58 -4.41
N CYS A 109 -0.75 -1.67 -5.34
CA CYS A 109 -0.65 -2.04 -6.75
C CYS A 109 0.35 -3.18 -6.94
N ILE A 110 0.09 -4.11 -7.85
CA ILE A 110 1.07 -5.14 -8.26
C ILE A 110 2.30 -4.43 -8.84
N GLY A 111 3.47 -4.70 -8.26
CA GLY A 111 4.70 -3.98 -8.59
C GLY A 111 4.74 -2.54 -8.07
N CYS A 112 4.26 -2.33 -6.83
CA CYS A 112 4.30 -1.02 -6.19
C CYS A 112 5.75 -0.55 -5.98
N VAL A 113 6.08 0.62 -6.51
CA VAL A 113 7.42 1.23 -6.42
C VAL A 113 7.89 1.54 -4.99
N LYS A 114 7.01 1.42 -4.01
CA LYS A 114 7.33 1.58 -2.57
C LYS A 114 7.62 0.25 -1.88
N GLY A 115 7.52 -0.87 -2.61
CA GLY A 115 7.83 -2.19 -2.07
C GLY A 115 9.30 -2.34 -1.71
N GLY A 116 9.59 -3.04 -0.62
CA GLY A 116 10.95 -3.38 -0.21
C GLY A 116 11.50 -4.59 -0.97
N VAL A 117 12.69 -5.03 -0.61
CA VAL A 117 13.41 -6.15 -1.26
C VAL A 117 12.58 -7.44 -1.25
N GLY A 118 12.07 -7.86 -0.10
CA GLY A 118 11.24 -9.06 0.01
C GLY A 118 9.94 -8.99 -0.79
N TYR A 119 9.29 -7.81 -0.83
CA TYR A 119 8.13 -7.58 -1.69
C TYR A 119 8.47 -7.79 -3.17
N TRP A 120 9.58 -7.22 -3.67
CA TRP A 120 9.96 -7.35 -5.07
C TRP A 120 10.36 -8.78 -5.44
N ASN A 121 11.00 -9.53 -4.52
CA ASN A 121 11.28 -10.94 -4.72
C ASN A 121 9.99 -11.79 -4.72
N LYS A 122 8.97 -11.42 -3.93
CA LYS A 122 7.64 -12.04 -4.04
C LYS A 122 6.96 -11.69 -5.36
N ILE A 123 7.00 -10.43 -5.81
CA ILE A 123 6.49 -10.02 -7.13
C ILE A 123 7.19 -10.77 -8.26
N ARG A 124 8.50 -11.02 -8.16
CA ARG A 124 9.25 -11.82 -9.13
C ARG A 124 8.66 -13.21 -9.31
N ARG A 125 8.24 -13.85 -8.21
CA ARG A 125 7.63 -15.20 -8.22
C ARG A 125 6.18 -15.18 -8.67
N ASP A 126 5.38 -14.31 -8.11
CA ASP A 126 3.93 -14.30 -8.28
C ASP A 126 3.50 -13.62 -9.60
N PHE A 127 4.26 -12.61 -10.04
CA PHE A 127 3.96 -11.78 -11.21
C PHE A 127 5.23 -11.49 -12.03
N PRO A 128 5.86 -12.51 -12.63
CA PRO A 128 7.17 -12.38 -13.28
C PRO A 128 7.20 -11.36 -14.43
N ASP A 129 6.11 -11.24 -15.18
CA ASP A 129 6.01 -10.26 -16.27
C ASP A 129 6.00 -8.81 -15.72
N ARG A 130 5.30 -8.60 -14.63
CA ARG A 130 5.28 -7.28 -13.97
C ARG A 130 6.63 -6.92 -13.37
N PHE A 131 7.31 -7.89 -12.77
CA PHE A 131 8.67 -7.70 -12.26
C PHE A 131 9.63 -7.32 -13.39
N ARG A 132 9.63 -8.07 -14.49
CA ARG A 132 10.47 -7.85 -15.68
C ARG A 132 10.20 -6.46 -16.29
N ARG A 133 8.92 -6.12 -16.45
CA ARG A 133 8.53 -4.81 -16.96
C ARG A 133 9.01 -3.66 -16.08
N MET A 134 8.97 -3.80 -14.76
CA MET A 134 9.46 -2.75 -13.86
C MET A 134 10.99 -2.64 -13.89
N ALA A 135 11.71 -3.74 -14.02
CA ALA A 135 13.16 -3.73 -14.19
C ALA A 135 13.58 -2.97 -15.48
N GLU A 136 12.88 -3.19 -16.59
CA GLU A 136 13.05 -2.41 -17.82
C GLU A 136 12.79 -0.92 -17.60
N LEU A 137 11.70 -0.59 -16.90
CA LEU A 137 11.34 0.81 -16.61
C LEU A 137 12.40 1.50 -15.75
N GLU A 138 12.99 0.82 -14.77
CA GLU A 138 14.11 1.36 -14.01
C GLU A 138 15.27 1.77 -14.92
N ARG A 139 15.63 0.93 -15.90
CA ARG A 139 16.69 1.20 -16.85
C ARG A 139 16.34 2.38 -17.79
N ILE A 140 15.10 2.43 -18.28
CA ILE A 140 14.59 3.53 -19.11
C ILE A 140 14.62 4.86 -18.35
N VAL A 141 14.17 4.85 -17.10
CA VAL A 141 14.08 6.04 -16.25
C VAL A 141 15.45 6.48 -15.70
N GLY A 142 16.38 5.54 -15.55
CA GLY A 142 17.69 5.75 -14.91
C GLY A 142 17.61 5.87 -13.39
N ALA A 143 16.53 5.32 -12.78
CA ALA A 143 16.28 5.33 -11.35
C ALA A 143 15.76 3.98 -10.88
N THR A 144 15.93 3.67 -9.58
CA THR A 144 15.57 2.38 -8.99
C THR A 144 14.43 2.50 -7.99
N CYS A 145 13.64 1.44 -7.84
CA CYS A 145 12.66 1.29 -6.75
C CYS A 145 13.36 1.11 -5.41
N LEU A 146 14.48 0.44 -5.41
CA LEU A 146 15.21 0.01 -4.23
C LEU A 146 16.54 0.75 -4.09
N LYS A 147 16.94 0.93 -2.84
CA LYS A 147 18.28 1.40 -2.45
C LYS A 147 18.63 0.86 -1.07
N ASP A 148 19.90 0.71 -0.79
CA ASP A 148 20.45 0.42 0.52
C ASP A 148 21.61 1.37 0.85
N GLU A 149 22.41 1.02 1.85
CA GLU A 149 23.59 1.77 2.28
C GLU A 149 24.70 1.83 1.21
N HIS A 150 24.73 0.87 0.30
CA HIS A 150 25.68 0.83 -0.82
C HIS A 150 25.17 1.55 -2.08
N GLY A 151 23.92 2.02 -2.06
CA GLY A 151 23.35 2.82 -3.15
C GLY A 151 22.11 2.22 -3.81
N LYS A 152 22.01 2.39 -5.13
CA LYS A 152 20.90 1.89 -5.95
C LYS A 152 20.97 0.37 -6.11
N ILE A 153 19.82 -0.29 -5.98
CA ILE A 153 19.65 -1.71 -6.30
C ILE A 153 18.69 -1.80 -7.48
N TRP A 154 19.18 -2.28 -8.62
CA TRP A 154 18.38 -2.53 -9.80
C TRP A 154 17.61 -3.84 -9.65
N LEU A 155 16.34 -3.87 -10.10
CA LEU A 155 15.52 -5.08 -9.96
C LEU A 155 16.07 -6.27 -10.73
N ASP A 156 16.68 -6.05 -11.91
CA ASP A 156 17.33 -7.11 -12.69
C ASP A 156 18.63 -7.66 -12.04
N GLU A 157 19.24 -6.90 -11.13
CA GLU A 157 20.42 -7.28 -10.36
C GLU A 157 20.09 -7.75 -8.93
N LEU A 158 18.80 -7.67 -8.54
CA LEU A 158 18.37 -8.03 -7.20
C LEU A 158 18.58 -9.52 -6.92
N ASP A 159 19.32 -9.87 -5.87
CA ASP A 159 19.46 -11.25 -5.40
C ASP A 159 18.07 -11.83 -5.02
N PRO A 160 17.65 -12.95 -5.65
CA PRO A 160 16.36 -13.58 -5.40
C PRO A 160 16.18 -14.09 -3.95
N ASN A 161 17.29 -14.33 -3.24
CA ASN A 161 17.28 -14.82 -1.87
C ASN A 161 17.36 -13.70 -0.83
N ARG A 162 17.53 -12.46 -1.26
CA ARG A 162 17.65 -11.31 -0.36
C ARG A 162 16.27 -10.83 0.09
N GLY A 163 16.17 -10.50 1.37
CA GLY A 163 14.99 -9.90 2.00
C GLY A 163 13.89 -10.92 2.27
N GLU A 164 13.40 -10.90 3.49
CA GLU A 164 12.24 -11.68 3.88
C GLU A 164 10.98 -11.04 3.34
N ASN A 165 10.13 -11.82 2.70
CA ASN A 165 8.74 -11.46 2.57
C ASN A 165 8.10 -11.74 3.93
N VAL A 166 8.20 -10.80 4.83
CA VAL A 166 7.47 -10.86 6.09
C VAL A 166 5.98 -10.76 5.73
N VAL A 167 5.39 -11.89 5.44
CA VAL A 167 3.96 -12.06 5.70
C VAL A 167 3.85 -11.78 7.18
N ALA A 168 3.13 -10.73 7.55
CA ALA A 168 2.85 -10.51 8.96
C ALA A 168 2.20 -11.79 9.45
N CYS A 169 2.94 -12.59 10.21
CA CYS A 169 2.49 -13.88 10.78
C CYS A 169 1.18 -13.68 11.56
N GLU A 170 1.00 -12.49 12.10
CA GLU A 170 -0.21 -12.02 12.76
C GLU A 170 -1.44 -11.95 11.83
N LEU A 171 -1.27 -11.70 10.54
CA LEU A 171 -2.39 -11.62 9.60
C LEU A 171 -2.87 -13.03 9.17
N GLU A 172 -1.94 -13.94 8.90
CA GLU A 172 -2.28 -15.32 8.57
C GLU A 172 -2.85 -16.05 9.78
N CYS A 173 -2.24 -15.94 10.96
CA CYS A 173 -2.75 -16.56 12.18
C CYS A 173 -4.12 -16.01 12.59
N SER A 174 -4.35 -14.69 12.54
CA SER A 174 -5.64 -14.13 12.95
C SER A 174 -6.76 -14.45 11.97
N ILE A 175 -6.50 -14.46 10.66
CA ILE A 175 -7.50 -14.80 9.64
C ILE A 175 -7.75 -16.32 9.64
N ILE A 176 -6.71 -17.15 9.71
CA ILE A 176 -6.84 -18.62 9.76
C ILE A 176 -7.50 -19.06 11.06
N CYS A 177 -7.10 -18.54 12.22
CA CYS A 177 -7.77 -18.81 13.48
C CYS A 177 -9.24 -18.36 13.47
N GLN A 178 -9.59 -17.24 12.88
CA GLN A 178 -10.97 -16.80 12.78
C GLN A 178 -11.78 -17.68 11.82
N ILE A 179 -11.17 -18.20 10.76
CA ILE A 179 -11.80 -19.17 9.84
C ILE A 179 -12.04 -20.52 10.58
N GLU A 180 -11.07 -21.01 11.34
CA GLU A 180 -11.20 -22.26 12.11
C GLU A 180 -12.23 -22.14 13.23
N PHE A 181 -12.27 -21.02 13.97
CA PHE A 181 -13.28 -20.80 15.01
C PHE A 181 -14.70 -20.69 14.44
N ALA A 182 -14.90 -20.09 13.28
CA ALA A 182 -16.22 -20.00 12.66
C ALA A 182 -16.74 -21.37 12.18
N ASN A 183 -15.85 -22.27 11.75
CA ASN A 183 -16.24 -23.64 11.36
C ASN A 183 -16.59 -24.55 12.55
N ILE A 184 -16.27 -24.13 13.79
CA ILE A 184 -16.60 -24.89 15.03
C ILE A 184 -17.98 -24.49 15.58
N GLU A 185 -18.45 -23.25 15.30
CA GLU A 185 -19.76 -22.78 15.77
C GLU A 185 -20.94 -23.26 14.88
N ASP A 186 -20.66 -23.76 13.67
CA ASP A 186 -21.69 -24.31 12.74
C ASP A 186 -21.87 -25.85 12.85
N HIS A 187 -21.36 -26.50 13.89
CA HIS A 187 -21.55 -27.89 14.25
C HIS A 187 -22.05 -28.03 15.70
#